data_a4cd9047408dc65536bc4ec57b527da4
#
_entry.id   a4cd9047408dc65536bc4ec57b527da4
#
_cell.length_a   1.000
_cell.length_b   1.000
_cell.length_c   1.000
_cell.angle_alpha   90.00
_cell.angle_beta   90.00
_cell.angle_gamma   90.00
#
_symmetry.space_group_name_H-M   'P 1'
#
loop_
_entity.id
_entity.type
_entity.pdbx_description
1 polymer ?
#
loop_
_entity_poly.entity_id
_entity_poly.type
_entity_poly.pdbx_seq_one_letter_code
_entity_poly.pdbx_strand_id
1 'polypeptide(L)'
;VLLSDVCYAMTFAYIFYKAKQIYASKAYVLLLAGILPFTLLGALMCFRPAIYASFFLFYFAYLFFAWKEQKKIRPAAFGLLALLTAVLSFWRSEGMLMPVLMLPVLLFVYRKNCTNIKSTFKFLFSFFLCAIALLMLIKVPQNHGEAKHYGKDYLIISTTRPLTVIVHREQTYPGAEEDLANINAITNLGYLSNDSLSCSAYNRYNTDHNEGKYTETGADAQAQNAYIKSAVRLILHNLDLYLGERLQLFCVTNGIFSYDPDLVLSLKPVVSTDFHLYEHDRSYGFEMLDAYKRLPLITHEGYALFLFKFGGEAYIPMLLLLLGITVYAIVRKNWFVLFVSLNLIAREAVIFLTAPASFIQYSYPMMFVTAVYLLLLFVDHISQKASQTKADPEASLS
;
A
#
# COMPACT_ATOMS: atom_id res chain seq x y z
N VAL A 1 5.70 19.23 -1.69
CA VAL A 1 6.74 18.89 -2.69
C VAL A 1 8.08 18.74 -2.00
N LEU A 2 8.73 19.80 -1.54
CA LEU A 2 10.10 19.80 -1.02
C LEU A 2 10.38 18.68 0.01
N LEU A 3 9.47 18.43 0.95
CA LEU A 3 9.65 17.37 1.96
C LEU A 3 9.63 15.97 1.30
N SER A 4 8.76 15.76 0.32
CA SER A 4 8.69 14.51 -0.43
C SER A 4 9.97 14.27 -1.21
N ASP A 5 10.47 15.31 -1.91
CA ASP A 5 11.70 15.26 -2.69
C ASP A 5 12.92 14.99 -1.81
N VAL A 6 12.98 15.63 -0.63
CA VAL A 6 14.06 15.39 0.35
C VAL A 6 14.02 13.94 0.85
N CYS A 7 12.84 13.42 1.24
CA CYS A 7 12.71 12.03 1.69
C CYS A 7 13.11 11.04 0.60
N TYR A 8 12.69 11.29 -0.63
CA TYR A 8 13.07 10.51 -1.80
C TYR A 8 14.57 10.53 -2.04
N ALA A 9 15.16 11.73 -2.13
CA ALA A 9 16.59 11.90 -2.38
C ALA A 9 17.44 11.25 -1.28
N MET A 10 17.09 11.42 -0.02
CA MET A 10 17.79 10.79 1.11
C MET A 10 17.71 9.27 1.07
N THR A 11 16.54 8.72 0.71
CA THR A 11 16.35 7.27 0.57
C THR A 11 17.24 6.71 -0.52
N PHE A 12 17.25 7.32 -1.71
CA PHE A 12 18.11 6.88 -2.82
C PHE A 12 19.60 7.11 -2.55
N ALA A 13 19.96 8.23 -1.91
CA ALA A 13 21.34 8.47 -1.50
C ALA A 13 21.85 7.38 -0.53
N TYR A 14 21.03 6.99 0.44
CA TYR A 14 21.33 5.89 1.34
C TYR A 14 21.51 4.56 0.59
N ILE A 15 20.55 4.22 -0.29
CA ILE A 15 20.59 2.98 -1.07
C ILE A 15 21.85 2.94 -1.94
N PHE A 16 22.11 4.02 -2.67
CA PHE A 16 23.27 4.11 -3.54
C PHE A 16 24.59 4.04 -2.76
N TYR A 17 24.69 4.77 -1.67
CA TYR A 17 25.87 4.76 -0.78
C TYR A 17 26.17 3.35 -0.27
N LYS A 18 25.17 2.66 0.26
CA LYS A 18 25.32 1.30 0.77
C LYS A 18 25.63 0.29 -0.33
N ALA A 19 24.95 0.38 -1.45
CA ALA A 19 25.20 -0.48 -2.60
C ALA A 19 26.58 -0.27 -3.17
N LYS A 20 27.09 0.96 -3.24
CA LYS A 20 28.46 1.27 -3.70
C LYS A 20 29.50 0.63 -2.81
N GLN A 21 29.30 0.61 -1.48
CA GLN A 21 30.19 -0.06 -0.55
C GLN A 21 30.28 -1.56 -0.78
N ILE A 22 29.17 -2.20 -1.18
CA ILE A 22 29.08 -3.67 -1.32
C ILE A 22 29.38 -4.12 -2.77
N TYR A 23 28.88 -3.37 -3.76
CA TYR A 23 28.87 -3.78 -5.15
C TYR A 23 29.76 -2.94 -6.08
N ALA A 24 30.49 -1.97 -5.52
CA ALA A 24 31.38 -1.06 -6.26
C ALA A 24 30.68 -0.38 -7.46
N SER A 25 31.26 -0.46 -8.67
CA SER A 25 30.69 0.19 -9.87
C SER A 25 29.34 -0.37 -10.31
N LYS A 26 29.01 -1.61 -9.95
CA LYS A 26 27.70 -2.21 -10.32
C LYS A 26 26.52 -1.51 -9.64
N ALA A 27 26.76 -0.80 -8.53
CA ALA A 27 25.75 0.00 -7.85
C ALA A 27 25.12 1.09 -8.74
N TYR A 28 25.80 1.55 -9.80
CA TYR A 28 25.26 2.56 -10.71
C TYR A 28 23.96 2.11 -11.41
N VAL A 29 23.72 0.81 -11.56
CA VAL A 29 22.46 0.27 -12.08
C VAL A 29 21.27 0.71 -11.25
N LEU A 30 21.45 0.93 -9.95
CA LEU A 30 20.38 1.38 -9.06
C LEU A 30 19.89 2.81 -9.33
N LEU A 31 20.69 3.63 -10.03
CA LEU A 31 20.25 4.95 -10.46
C LEU A 31 19.09 4.87 -11.45
N LEU A 32 18.99 3.76 -12.21
CA LEU A 32 17.86 3.52 -13.12
C LEU A 32 16.54 3.48 -12.34
N ALA A 33 16.53 2.94 -11.11
CA ALA A 33 15.33 2.93 -10.28
C ALA A 33 14.82 4.35 -9.97
N GLY A 34 15.74 5.29 -9.77
CA GLY A 34 15.40 6.68 -9.46
C GLY A 34 14.80 7.45 -10.62
N ILE A 35 15.04 7.03 -11.87
CA ILE A 35 14.53 7.70 -13.07
C ILE A 35 13.35 6.99 -13.73
N LEU A 36 12.88 5.87 -13.18
CA LEU A 36 11.67 5.22 -13.69
C LEU A 36 10.46 6.16 -13.56
N PRO A 37 9.56 6.19 -14.58
CA PRO A 37 8.46 7.16 -14.62
C PRO A 37 7.61 7.17 -13.33
N PHE A 38 7.26 6.00 -12.79
CA PHE A 38 6.45 5.92 -11.58
C PHE A 38 7.22 6.31 -10.31
N THR A 39 8.55 6.13 -10.26
CA THR A 39 9.37 6.58 -9.11
C THR A 39 9.53 8.09 -9.11
N LEU A 40 9.74 8.69 -10.29
CA LEU A 40 9.75 10.14 -10.47
C LEU A 40 8.39 10.76 -10.17
N LEU A 41 7.30 10.14 -10.66
CA LEU A 41 5.96 10.60 -10.37
C LEU A 41 5.73 10.68 -8.86
N GLY A 42 6.17 9.69 -8.10
CA GLY A 42 6.05 9.69 -6.65
C GLY A 42 6.90 10.74 -5.95
N ALA A 43 8.12 11.02 -6.44
CA ALA A 43 8.93 12.11 -5.91
C ALA A 43 8.22 13.46 -6.08
N LEU A 44 7.65 13.64 -7.26
CA LEU A 44 6.93 14.86 -7.62
C LEU A 44 5.54 14.98 -6.96
N MET A 45 4.98 13.92 -6.41
CA MET A 45 3.70 13.96 -5.69
C MET A 45 3.83 14.63 -4.32
N CYS A 46 3.06 15.71 -4.09
CA CYS A 46 3.00 16.42 -2.81
C CYS A 46 2.26 15.65 -1.71
N PHE A 47 1.98 14.37 -1.88
CA PHE A 47 1.09 13.62 -1.01
C PHE A 47 1.78 12.81 0.06
N ARG A 48 1.04 12.59 1.13
CA ARG A 48 1.39 11.64 2.20
C ARG A 48 1.85 10.27 1.66
N PRO A 49 1.24 9.68 0.58
CA PRO A 49 1.69 8.41 0.01
C PRO A 49 3.11 8.39 -0.52
N ALA A 50 3.61 9.48 -1.07
CA ALA A 50 4.98 9.56 -1.60
C ALA A 50 6.03 9.53 -0.48
N ILE A 51 5.78 10.30 0.59
CA ILE A 51 6.64 10.28 1.78
C ILE A 51 6.57 8.90 2.45
N TYR A 52 5.35 8.33 2.57
CA TYR A 52 5.16 6.98 3.08
C TYR A 52 5.96 5.95 2.27
N ALA A 53 5.87 6.00 0.93
CA ALA A 53 6.59 5.09 0.04
C ALA A 53 8.11 5.22 0.19
N SER A 54 8.62 6.43 0.38
CA SER A 54 10.05 6.67 0.62
C SER A 54 10.52 6.06 1.94
N PHE A 55 9.77 6.23 3.03
CA PHE A 55 10.09 5.57 4.31
C PHE A 55 9.95 4.05 4.24
N PHE A 56 8.95 3.57 3.52
CA PHE A 56 8.71 2.15 3.31
C PHE A 56 9.86 1.51 2.51
N LEU A 57 10.31 2.17 1.43
CA LEU A 57 11.49 1.77 0.68
C LEU A 57 12.77 1.83 1.54
N PHE A 58 12.98 2.91 2.28
CA PHE A 58 14.12 3.03 3.18
C PHE A 58 14.17 1.89 4.19
N TYR A 59 13.03 1.54 4.79
CA TYR A 59 12.91 0.44 5.74
C TYR A 59 13.36 -0.89 5.14
N PHE A 60 12.86 -1.26 3.98
CA PHE A 60 13.23 -2.50 3.32
C PHE A 60 14.66 -2.49 2.79
N ALA A 61 15.14 -1.39 2.26
CA ALA A 61 16.52 -1.25 1.82
C ALA A 61 17.49 -1.36 3.00
N TYR A 62 17.17 -0.74 4.14
CA TYR A 62 17.95 -0.88 5.36
C TYR A 62 18.07 -2.34 5.79
N LEU A 63 16.96 -3.08 5.81
CA LEU A 63 16.94 -4.49 6.17
C LEU A 63 17.69 -5.35 5.15
N PHE A 64 17.62 -5.03 3.86
CA PHE A 64 18.39 -5.71 2.83
C PHE A 64 19.89 -5.61 3.07
N PHE A 65 20.40 -4.40 3.32
CA PHE A 65 21.82 -4.21 3.60
C PHE A 65 22.24 -4.81 4.94
N ALA A 66 21.41 -4.71 5.97
CA ALA A 66 21.66 -5.36 7.26
C ALA A 66 21.72 -6.89 7.12
N TRP A 67 20.86 -7.48 6.29
CA TRP A 67 20.91 -8.91 5.95
C TRP A 67 22.21 -9.30 5.24
N LYS A 68 22.67 -8.49 4.28
CA LYS A 68 23.95 -8.73 3.60
C LYS A 68 25.14 -8.60 4.52
N GLU A 69 25.16 -7.62 5.37
CA GLU A 69 26.23 -7.40 6.34
C GLU A 69 26.23 -8.42 7.48
N GLN A 70 25.12 -9.11 7.72
CA GLN A 70 24.95 -10.14 8.77
C GLN A 70 25.45 -9.72 10.16
N LYS A 71 25.29 -8.44 10.50
CA LYS A 71 25.69 -7.88 11.80
C LYS A 71 24.61 -8.09 12.86
N LYS A 72 25.03 -8.09 14.13
CA LYS A 72 24.09 -7.97 15.24
C LYS A 72 23.41 -6.59 15.20
N ILE A 73 22.14 -6.54 15.60
CA ILE A 73 21.43 -5.27 15.71
C ILE A 73 22.03 -4.43 16.84
N ARG A 74 22.23 -3.14 16.55
CA ARG A 74 22.62 -2.16 17.56
C ARG A 74 21.36 -1.58 18.21
N PRO A 75 21.39 -1.13 19.47
CA PRO A 75 20.23 -0.54 20.15
C PRO A 75 19.59 0.62 19.38
N ALA A 76 20.38 1.50 18.79
CA ALA A 76 19.88 2.61 17.97
C ALA A 76 19.16 2.12 16.71
N ALA A 77 19.66 1.07 16.05
CA ALA A 77 19.01 0.47 14.89
C ALA A 77 17.70 -0.26 15.29
N PHE A 78 17.69 -0.90 16.45
CA PHE A 78 16.48 -1.51 17.00
C PHE A 78 15.38 -0.47 17.24
N GLY A 79 15.73 0.64 17.92
CA GLY A 79 14.82 1.76 18.15
C GLY A 79 14.30 2.41 16.86
N LEU A 80 15.21 2.65 15.89
CA LEU A 80 14.85 3.20 14.58
C LEU A 80 13.86 2.30 13.83
N LEU A 81 14.12 0.99 13.77
CA LEU A 81 13.23 0.04 13.08
C LEU A 81 11.89 -0.08 13.79
N ALA A 82 11.85 -0.09 15.12
CA ALA A 82 10.60 -0.09 15.89
C ALA A 82 9.80 1.20 15.64
N LEU A 83 10.47 2.36 15.62
CA LEU A 83 9.85 3.64 15.32
C LEU A 83 9.29 3.68 13.89
N LEU A 84 10.08 3.25 12.90
CA LEU A 84 9.61 3.20 11.52
C LEU A 84 8.44 2.23 11.36
N THR A 85 8.46 1.07 12.06
CA THR A 85 7.32 0.14 12.07
C THR A 85 6.08 0.83 12.65
N ALA A 86 6.20 1.55 13.76
CA ALA A 86 5.09 2.27 14.37
C ALA A 86 4.56 3.38 13.45
N VAL A 87 5.45 4.20 12.88
CA VAL A 87 5.08 5.28 11.96
C VAL A 87 4.37 4.74 10.72
N LEU A 88 4.94 3.71 10.07
CA LEU A 88 4.34 3.10 8.88
C LEU A 88 2.99 2.42 9.19
N SER A 89 2.84 1.85 10.40
CA SER A 89 1.57 1.25 10.84
C SER A 89 0.49 2.29 11.13
N PHE A 90 0.90 3.46 11.61
CA PHE A 90 0.00 4.55 11.95
C PHE A 90 -0.43 5.38 10.74
N TRP A 91 0.49 5.62 9.82
CA TRP A 91 0.30 6.58 8.72
C TRP A 91 -0.76 6.15 7.71
N ARG A 92 -0.90 4.83 7.52
CA ARG A 92 -1.85 4.26 6.57
C ARG A 92 -2.49 2.98 7.12
N SER A 93 -3.78 2.81 6.83
CA SER A 93 -4.57 1.65 7.30
C SER A 93 -3.97 0.30 6.87
N GLU A 94 -3.44 0.24 5.66
CA GLU A 94 -2.78 -0.97 5.13
C GLU A 94 -1.44 -1.29 5.83
N GLY A 95 -0.87 -0.34 6.55
CA GLY A 95 0.34 -0.53 7.37
C GLY A 95 0.08 -1.20 8.72
N MET A 96 -1.18 -1.34 9.14
CA MET A 96 -1.50 -1.82 10.49
C MET A 96 -0.99 -3.24 10.79
N LEU A 97 -0.75 -4.06 9.77
CA LEU A 97 -0.17 -5.40 9.93
C LEU A 97 1.36 -5.41 10.05
N MET A 98 2.03 -4.28 9.81
CA MET A 98 3.50 -4.19 9.85
C MET A 98 4.14 -4.74 11.13
N PRO A 99 3.64 -4.46 12.36
CA PRO A 99 4.27 -4.97 13.57
C PRO A 99 4.37 -6.50 13.61
N VAL A 100 3.42 -7.21 13.00
CA VAL A 100 3.40 -8.67 12.92
C VAL A 100 4.20 -9.17 11.72
N LEU A 101 3.95 -8.61 10.54
CA LEU A 101 4.57 -9.06 9.29
C LEU A 101 6.08 -8.83 9.24
N MET A 102 6.60 -7.90 10.03
CA MET A 102 8.04 -7.64 10.11
C MET A 102 8.81 -8.63 10.99
N LEU A 103 8.14 -9.35 11.90
CA LEU A 103 8.81 -10.28 12.81
C LEU A 103 9.60 -11.38 12.07
N PRO A 104 9.05 -12.08 11.06
CA PRO A 104 9.81 -13.06 10.28
C PRO A 104 10.99 -12.42 9.54
N VAL A 105 10.82 -11.23 8.96
CA VAL A 105 11.91 -10.53 8.26
C VAL A 105 13.05 -10.24 9.22
N LEU A 106 12.76 -9.69 10.40
CA LEU A 106 13.75 -9.37 11.43
C LEU A 106 14.47 -10.62 11.96
N LEU A 107 13.74 -11.73 12.08
CA LEU A 107 14.33 -13.01 12.46
C LEU A 107 15.47 -13.42 11.50
N PHE A 108 15.22 -13.33 10.18
CA PHE A 108 16.23 -13.69 9.19
C PHE A 108 17.36 -12.69 9.07
N VAL A 109 17.06 -11.39 9.18
CA VAL A 109 18.08 -10.33 9.13
C VAL A 109 19.02 -10.41 10.32
N TYR A 110 18.45 -10.57 11.52
CA TYR A 110 19.20 -10.51 12.76
C TYR A 110 19.35 -11.87 13.46
N ARG A 111 19.41 -12.95 12.68
CA ARG A 111 19.56 -14.32 13.20
C ARG A 111 20.74 -14.49 14.17
N LYS A 112 21.78 -13.67 14.05
CA LYS A 112 22.92 -13.67 14.99
C LYS A 112 22.57 -13.18 16.41
N ASN A 113 21.41 -12.52 16.57
CA ASN A 113 20.84 -12.17 17.86
C ASN A 113 19.97 -13.31 18.44
N CYS A 114 19.60 -14.27 17.60
CA CYS A 114 18.67 -15.36 17.89
C CYS A 114 19.42 -16.69 18.03
N THR A 115 20.26 -16.78 19.06
CA THR A 115 21.14 -17.96 19.27
C THR A 115 20.40 -19.18 19.81
N ASN A 116 19.28 -18.97 20.50
CA ASN A 116 18.40 -20.02 21.01
C ASN A 116 16.95 -19.54 21.05
N ILE A 117 16.01 -20.46 21.32
CA ILE A 117 14.57 -20.13 21.33
C ILE A 117 14.25 -19.00 22.30
N LYS A 118 14.86 -18.98 23.50
CA LYS A 118 14.60 -17.92 24.49
C LYS A 118 15.08 -16.55 23.99
N SER A 119 16.28 -16.46 23.41
CA SER A 119 16.79 -15.20 22.84
C SER A 119 16.00 -14.74 21.63
N THR A 120 15.54 -15.67 20.79
CA THR A 120 14.67 -15.40 19.64
C THR A 120 13.34 -14.81 20.11
N PHE A 121 12.67 -15.49 21.03
CA PHE A 121 11.41 -15.01 21.59
C PHE A 121 11.57 -13.64 22.25
N LYS A 122 12.59 -13.48 23.10
CA LYS A 122 12.87 -12.21 23.77
C LYS A 122 13.11 -11.09 22.78
N PHE A 123 13.87 -11.32 21.71
CA PHE A 123 14.17 -10.33 20.68
C PHE A 123 12.90 -9.90 19.93
N LEU A 124 12.15 -10.86 19.39
CA LEU A 124 10.94 -10.58 18.59
C LEU A 124 9.83 -9.97 19.45
N PHE A 125 9.64 -10.48 20.66
CA PHE A 125 8.63 -9.96 21.59
C PHE A 125 8.98 -8.55 22.07
N SER A 126 10.25 -8.26 22.40
CA SER A 126 10.69 -6.91 22.75
C SER A 126 10.53 -5.94 21.60
N PHE A 127 10.80 -6.37 20.36
CA PHE A 127 10.57 -5.53 19.18
C PHE A 127 9.10 -5.23 18.99
N PHE A 128 8.24 -6.25 19.05
CA PHE A 128 6.80 -6.09 18.91
C PHE A 128 6.23 -5.14 19.97
N LEU A 129 6.59 -5.36 21.24
CA LEU A 129 6.14 -4.48 22.32
C LEU A 129 6.62 -3.03 22.14
N CYS A 130 7.89 -2.85 21.74
CA CYS A 130 8.43 -1.52 21.48
C CYS A 130 7.68 -0.82 20.34
N ALA A 131 7.45 -1.51 19.22
CA ALA A 131 6.71 -0.97 18.08
C ALA A 131 5.26 -0.62 18.46
N ILE A 132 4.57 -1.48 19.22
CA ILE A 132 3.20 -1.21 19.70
C ILE A 132 3.18 -0.04 20.70
N ALA A 133 4.12 0.01 21.63
CA ALA A 133 4.20 1.14 22.57
C ALA A 133 4.40 2.48 21.86
N LEU A 134 5.31 2.52 20.88
CA LEU A 134 5.54 3.71 20.04
C LEU A 134 4.30 4.05 19.20
N LEU A 135 3.63 3.04 18.63
CA LEU A 135 2.38 3.23 17.90
C LEU A 135 1.29 3.86 18.80
N MET A 136 1.16 3.36 20.03
CA MET A 136 0.19 3.90 20.98
C MET A 136 0.54 5.34 21.37
N LEU A 137 1.83 5.65 21.57
CA LEU A 137 2.27 7.03 21.84
C LEU A 137 1.95 7.97 20.68
N ILE A 138 2.17 7.53 19.42
CA ILE A 138 1.85 8.33 18.23
C ILE A 138 0.33 8.55 18.11
N LYS A 139 -0.49 7.60 18.55
CA LYS A 139 -1.95 7.70 18.53
C LYS A 139 -2.54 8.63 19.61
N VAL A 140 -1.81 8.92 20.68
CA VAL A 140 -2.33 9.77 21.78
C VAL A 140 -2.86 11.12 21.25
N PRO A 141 -2.15 11.89 20.42
CA PRO A 141 -2.68 13.15 19.90
C PRO A 141 -3.96 13.00 19.07
N GLN A 142 -4.11 11.88 18.33
CA GLN A 142 -5.33 11.60 17.55
C GLN A 142 -6.58 11.34 18.40
N ASN A 143 -6.40 10.93 19.64
CA ASN A 143 -7.53 10.68 20.54
C ASN A 143 -8.09 11.97 21.14
N HIS A 144 -7.56 13.12 20.78
CA HIS A 144 -7.99 14.43 21.26
C HIS A 144 -8.50 15.31 20.11
N GLY A 145 -9.58 16.07 20.39
CA GLY A 145 -10.17 16.98 19.42
C GLY A 145 -10.92 16.28 18.26
N GLU A 146 -11.02 16.96 17.13
CA GLU A 146 -11.75 16.50 15.93
C GLU A 146 -11.17 15.20 15.35
N ALA A 147 -9.87 14.94 15.52
CA ALA A 147 -9.23 13.73 15.06
C ALA A 147 -9.76 12.44 15.71
N LYS A 148 -10.43 12.54 16.86
CA LYS A 148 -11.02 11.39 17.57
C LYS A 148 -12.08 10.64 16.73
N HIS A 149 -12.80 11.35 15.88
CA HIS A 149 -13.89 10.80 15.08
C HIS A 149 -13.39 10.16 13.79
N TYR A 150 -12.25 10.59 13.27
CA TYR A 150 -11.75 10.20 11.96
C TYR A 150 -11.60 8.68 11.74
N GLY A 151 -11.17 7.93 12.77
CA GLY A 151 -10.96 6.49 12.63
C GLY A 151 -12.27 5.70 12.45
N LYS A 152 -13.35 6.13 13.09
CA LYS A 152 -14.67 5.51 12.97
C LYS A 152 -15.35 5.92 11.67
N ASP A 153 -15.24 7.18 11.31
CA ASP A 153 -15.75 7.70 10.04
C ASP A 153 -15.06 6.99 8.85
N TYR A 154 -13.76 6.70 8.96
CA TYR A 154 -13.06 5.95 7.92
C TYR A 154 -13.61 4.52 7.74
N LEU A 155 -14.01 3.85 8.81
CA LEU A 155 -14.66 2.53 8.71
C LEU A 155 -16.03 2.62 8.03
N ILE A 156 -16.82 3.67 8.32
CA ILE A 156 -18.08 3.93 7.64
C ILE A 156 -17.82 4.18 6.15
N ILE A 157 -16.89 5.07 5.81
CA ILE A 157 -16.51 5.37 4.42
C ILE A 157 -16.06 4.11 3.67
N SER A 158 -15.24 3.26 4.29
CA SER A 158 -14.73 2.05 3.65
C SER A 158 -15.79 0.99 3.39
N THR A 159 -16.88 1.00 4.15
CA THR A 159 -18.02 0.06 3.98
C THR A 159 -19.12 0.62 3.08
N THR A 160 -19.23 1.94 2.92
CA THR A 160 -20.29 2.58 2.14
C THR A 160 -20.36 2.04 0.72
N ARG A 161 -19.24 1.96 0.02
CA ARG A 161 -19.21 1.53 -1.37
C ARG A 161 -19.66 0.07 -1.57
N PRO A 162 -19.15 -0.95 -0.87
CA PRO A 162 -19.71 -2.30 -1.01
C PRO A 162 -21.18 -2.38 -0.63
N LEU A 163 -21.65 -1.56 0.30
CA LEU A 163 -23.06 -1.51 0.65
C LEU A 163 -23.93 -1.01 -0.49
N THR A 164 -23.48 -0.08 -1.35
CA THR A 164 -24.25 0.37 -2.52
C THR A 164 -24.62 -0.78 -3.44
N VAL A 165 -23.77 -1.80 -3.54
CA VAL A 165 -24.03 -2.99 -4.36
C VAL A 165 -24.93 -3.99 -3.62
N ILE A 166 -24.68 -4.19 -2.33
CA ILE A 166 -25.34 -5.21 -1.52
C ILE A 166 -26.81 -4.86 -1.28
N VAL A 167 -27.14 -3.58 -1.08
CA VAL A 167 -28.52 -3.13 -0.81
C VAL A 167 -29.48 -3.32 -1.99
N HIS A 168 -28.98 -3.57 -3.19
CA HIS A 168 -29.82 -3.93 -4.35
C HIS A 168 -30.34 -5.36 -4.30
N ARG A 169 -29.74 -6.24 -3.47
CA ARG A 169 -30.19 -7.60 -3.27
C ARG A 169 -31.14 -7.67 -2.07
N GLU A 170 -32.27 -8.35 -2.26
CA GLU A 170 -33.17 -8.68 -1.14
C GLU A 170 -32.42 -9.52 -0.10
N GLN A 171 -32.50 -9.11 1.16
CA GLN A 171 -31.78 -9.72 2.26
C GLN A 171 -32.71 -10.67 3.03
N THR A 172 -32.43 -11.97 2.98
CA THR A 172 -33.31 -13.03 3.50
C THR A 172 -32.81 -13.71 4.78
N TYR A 173 -31.64 -13.31 5.31
CA TYR A 173 -31.11 -13.93 6.52
C TYR A 173 -31.76 -13.37 7.81
N PRO A 174 -31.81 -14.16 8.91
CA PRO A 174 -32.38 -13.69 10.17
C PRO A 174 -31.66 -12.46 10.75
N GLY A 175 -32.41 -11.39 11.01
CA GLY A 175 -31.85 -10.12 11.50
C GLY A 175 -31.47 -9.12 10.41
N ALA A 176 -31.75 -9.41 9.13
CA ALA A 176 -31.44 -8.52 8.02
C ALA A 176 -32.14 -7.16 8.14
N GLU A 177 -33.39 -7.13 8.58
CA GLU A 177 -34.15 -5.88 8.79
C GLU A 177 -33.49 -5.01 9.86
N GLU A 178 -33.02 -5.60 10.97
CA GLU A 178 -32.30 -4.89 12.02
C GLU A 178 -30.97 -4.33 11.49
N ASP A 179 -30.23 -5.12 10.69
CA ASP A 179 -28.97 -4.67 10.10
C ASP A 179 -29.19 -3.52 9.13
N LEU A 180 -30.20 -3.59 8.27
CA LEU A 180 -30.57 -2.50 7.37
C LEU A 180 -31.02 -1.24 8.13
N ALA A 181 -31.78 -1.39 9.22
CA ALA A 181 -32.18 -0.27 10.06
C ALA A 181 -30.97 0.42 10.74
N ASN A 182 -30.02 -0.36 11.25
CA ASN A 182 -28.79 0.17 11.84
C ASN A 182 -27.92 0.89 10.81
N ILE A 183 -27.87 0.39 9.58
CA ILE A 183 -27.14 1.06 8.47
C ILE A 183 -27.85 2.35 8.09
N ASN A 184 -29.18 2.30 7.96
CA ASN A 184 -29.99 3.46 7.59
C ASN A 184 -29.95 4.58 8.66
N ALA A 185 -29.65 4.27 9.90
CA ALA A 185 -29.47 5.27 10.96
C ALA A 185 -28.26 6.18 10.76
N ILE A 186 -27.25 5.72 9.98
CA ILE A 186 -26.03 6.49 9.70
C ILE A 186 -25.93 6.83 8.21
N THR A 187 -26.29 5.90 7.34
CA THR A 187 -26.18 6.05 5.88
C THR A 187 -27.52 5.81 5.24
N ASN A 188 -28.06 6.80 4.56
CA ASN A 188 -29.38 6.70 3.93
C ASN A 188 -29.43 5.59 2.87
N LEU A 189 -30.16 4.50 3.15
CA LEU A 189 -30.30 3.35 2.24
C LEU A 189 -30.98 3.72 0.91
N GLY A 190 -31.98 4.63 0.96
CA GLY A 190 -32.62 5.10 -0.27
C GLY A 190 -31.64 5.85 -1.18
N TYR A 191 -30.69 6.54 -0.61
CA TYR A 191 -29.61 7.19 -1.34
C TYR A 191 -28.62 6.14 -1.90
N LEU A 192 -28.18 5.19 -1.08
CA LEU A 192 -27.28 4.12 -1.53
C LEU A 192 -27.87 3.30 -2.69
N SER A 193 -29.17 3.00 -2.63
CA SER A 193 -29.85 2.21 -3.66
C SER A 193 -30.09 2.97 -4.97
N ASN A 194 -30.23 4.30 -4.90
CA ASN A 194 -30.44 5.14 -6.10
C ASN A 194 -29.13 5.65 -6.68
N ASP A 195 -28.01 5.28 -6.08
CA ASP A 195 -26.74 5.84 -6.45
C ASP A 195 -26.20 5.25 -7.75
N SER A 196 -25.78 6.12 -8.67
CA SER A 196 -24.87 5.71 -9.72
C SER A 196 -23.57 5.31 -9.06
N LEU A 197 -23.23 4.05 -9.17
CA LEU A 197 -22.04 3.45 -8.58
C LEU A 197 -20.77 4.16 -9.11
N SER A 198 -20.33 5.23 -8.46
CA SER A 198 -19.09 5.91 -8.84
C SER A 198 -17.87 5.27 -8.15
N CYS A 199 -16.73 5.31 -8.80
CA CYS A 199 -15.49 4.79 -8.24
C CYS A 199 -14.96 5.58 -7.04
N SER A 200 -15.52 6.74 -6.75
CA SER A 200 -15.11 7.63 -5.68
C SER A 200 -16.14 7.72 -4.55
N ALA A 201 -16.33 6.63 -3.82
CA ALA A 201 -17.21 6.64 -2.64
C ALA A 201 -16.77 7.68 -1.60
N TYR A 202 -15.47 7.94 -1.49
CA TYR A 202 -14.93 8.95 -0.58
C TYR A 202 -15.40 10.37 -0.95
N ASN A 203 -15.27 10.76 -2.21
CA ASN A 203 -15.71 12.09 -2.64
C ASN A 203 -17.21 12.27 -2.46
N ARG A 204 -17.96 11.23 -2.72
CA ARG A 204 -19.40 11.21 -2.54
C ARG A 204 -19.80 11.32 -1.07
N TYR A 205 -19.17 10.56 -0.18
CA TYR A 205 -19.38 10.69 1.26
C TYR A 205 -19.16 12.13 1.73
N ASN A 206 -18.05 12.77 1.31
CA ASN A 206 -17.76 14.14 1.67
C ASN A 206 -18.80 15.12 1.10
N THR A 207 -19.17 14.96 -0.17
CA THR A 207 -20.17 15.82 -0.83
C THR A 207 -21.52 15.69 -0.14
N ASP A 208 -21.96 14.48 0.11
CA ASP A 208 -23.28 14.22 0.65
C ASP A 208 -23.38 14.57 2.13
N HIS A 209 -22.29 14.44 2.87
CA HIS A 209 -22.18 14.94 4.24
C HIS A 209 -22.35 16.46 4.28
N ASN A 210 -21.68 17.18 3.38
CA ASN A 210 -21.82 18.62 3.27
C ASN A 210 -23.22 19.06 2.79
N GLU A 211 -23.90 18.22 2.05
CA GLU A 211 -25.28 18.43 1.59
C GLU A 211 -26.35 17.93 2.60
N GLY A 212 -25.93 17.39 3.75
CA GLY A 212 -26.84 16.85 4.77
C GLY A 212 -27.53 15.54 4.39
N LYS A 213 -27.00 14.83 3.38
CA LYS A 213 -27.55 13.54 2.91
C LYS A 213 -27.11 12.33 3.73
N TYR A 214 -26.02 12.47 4.48
CA TYR A 214 -25.61 11.47 5.49
C TYR A 214 -25.97 11.97 6.89
N THR A 215 -26.51 11.08 7.67
CA THR A 215 -26.66 11.33 9.10
C THR A 215 -25.27 11.46 9.73
N GLU A 216 -25.07 12.53 10.38
CA GLU A 216 -23.84 13.15 10.84
C GLU A 216 -22.74 12.20 11.35
N THR A 217 -21.54 12.55 10.99
CA THR A 217 -20.30 12.27 11.73
C THR A 217 -20.34 12.86 13.15
N GLY A 218 -21.22 12.48 13.92
CA GLY A 218 -21.49 12.91 15.29
C GLY A 218 -22.42 11.92 15.90
N ALA A 219 -22.78 10.88 15.12
CA ALA A 219 -23.58 9.79 15.62
C ALA A 219 -22.97 9.22 16.90
N ASP A 220 -23.82 8.96 17.86
CA ASP A 220 -23.46 8.31 19.11
C ASP A 220 -22.56 7.08 18.86
N ALA A 221 -21.56 6.90 19.69
CA ALA A 221 -20.64 5.77 19.61
C ALA A 221 -21.36 4.41 19.56
N GLN A 222 -22.55 4.31 20.16
CA GLN A 222 -23.39 3.12 20.12
C GLN A 222 -23.96 2.91 18.71
N ALA A 223 -24.49 3.95 18.07
CA ALA A 223 -25.00 3.88 16.70
C ALA A 223 -23.89 3.53 15.69
N GLN A 224 -22.69 4.12 15.82
CA GLN A 224 -21.54 3.79 14.98
C GLN A 224 -21.10 2.32 15.13
N ASN A 225 -21.10 1.79 16.36
CA ASN A 225 -20.75 0.39 16.60
C ASN A 225 -21.85 -0.55 16.06
N ALA A 226 -23.12 -0.18 16.18
CA ALA A 226 -24.23 -0.94 15.59
C ALA A 226 -24.11 -0.96 14.06
N TYR A 227 -23.86 0.18 13.43
CA TYR A 227 -23.59 0.29 11.99
C TYR A 227 -22.48 -0.65 11.53
N ILE A 228 -21.29 -0.55 12.16
CA ILE A 228 -20.11 -1.35 11.76
C ILE A 228 -20.42 -2.84 11.88
N LYS A 229 -21.05 -3.26 12.99
CA LYS A 229 -21.43 -4.66 13.21
C LYS A 229 -22.41 -5.15 12.15
N SER A 230 -23.42 -4.35 11.83
CA SER A 230 -24.43 -4.66 10.82
C SER A 230 -23.85 -4.66 9.41
N ALA A 231 -22.99 -3.70 9.06
CA ALA A 231 -22.29 -3.66 7.79
C ALA A 231 -21.41 -4.90 7.58
N VAL A 232 -20.65 -5.30 8.59
CA VAL A 232 -19.83 -6.52 8.52
C VAL A 232 -20.71 -7.75 8.36
N ARG A 233 -21.84 -7.88 9.07
CA ARG A 233 -22.76 -9.01 8.96
C ARG A 233 -23.37 -9.07 7.56
N LEU A 234 -23.84 -7.93 7.05
CA LEU A 234 -24.41 -7.83 5.71
C LEU A 234 -23.37 -8.22 4.61
N ILE A 235 -22.13 -7.77 4.75
CA ILE A 235 -21.03 -8.15 3.85
C ILE A 235 -20.77 -9.66 3.92
N LEU A 236 -20.75 -10.26 5.11
CA LEU A 236 -20.49 -11.69 5.27
C LEU A 236 -21.60 -12.56 4.64
N HIS A 237 -22.84 -12.10 4.66
CA HIS A 237 -23.94 -12.77 3.98
C HIS A 237 -23.99 -12.55 2.46
N ASN A 238 -23.19 -11.59 1.93
CA ASN A 238 -23.13 -11.22 0.52
C ASN A 238 -21.69 -11.15 0.02
N LEU A 239 -20.86 -12.14 0.40
CA LEU A 239 -19.43 -12.16 0.04
C LEU A 239 -19.18 -12.15 -1.46
N ASP A 240 -20.07 -12.75 -2.24
CA ASP A 240 -20.01 -12.74 -3.70
C ASP A 240 -20.09 -11.31 -4.27
N LEU A 241 -21.06 -10.53 -3.82
CA LEU A 241 -21.22 -9.13 -4.23
C LEU A 241 -20.06 -8.27 -3.72
N TYR A 242 -19.67 -8.47 -2.45
CA TYR A 242 -18.55 -7.77 -1.87
C TYR A 242 -17.25 -8.00 -2.65
N LEU A 243 -16.91 -9.26 -2.90
CA LEU A 243 -15.69 -9.61 -3.64
C LEU A 243 -15.74 -9.15 -5.10
N GLY A 244 -16.93 -9.22 -5.73
CA GLY A 244 -17.13 -8.68 -7.07
C GLY A 244 -16.87 -7.19 -7.15
N GLU A 245 -17.40 -6.43 -6.21
CA GLU A 245 -17.17 -4.99 -6.08
C GLU A 245 -15.69 -4.67 -5.79
N ARG A 246 -15.04 -5.42 -4.88
CA ARG A 246 -13.62 -5.26 -4.60
C ARG A 246 -12.74 -5.52 -5.82
N LEU A 247 -13.05 -6.58 -6.57
CA LEU A 247 -12.33 -6.91 -7.81
C LEU A 247 -12.47 -5.79 -8.85
N GLN A 248 -13.68 -5.26 -9.01
CA GLN A 248 -13.91 -4.15 -9.93
C GLN A 248 -13.14 -2.90 -9.50
N LEU A 249 -13.23 -2.52 -8.22
CA LEU A 249 -12.47 -1.41 -7.68
C LEU A 249 -10.96 -1.57 -7.90
N PHE A 250 -10.45 -2.78 -7.68
CA PHE A 250 -9.06 -3.12 -7.93
C PHE A 250 -8.69 -2.95 -9.42
N CYS A 251 -9.52 -3.44 -10.32
CA CYS A 251 -9.29 -3.32 -11.76
C CYS A 251 -9.28 -1.86 -12.22
N VAL A 252 -10.24 -1.06 -11.74
CA VAL A 252 -10.30 0.38 -12.04
C VAL A 252 -9.11 1.12 -11.46
N THR A 253 -8.78 0.88 -10.18
CA THR A 253 -7.62 1.52 -9.52
C THR A 253 -6.33 1.30 -10.28
N ASN A 254 -6.17 0.13 -10.87
CA ASN A 254 -4.92 -0.32 -11.49
C ASN A 254 -4.93 -0.26 -13.02
N GLY A 255 -5.98 0.32 -13.61
CA GLY A 255 -6.04 0.58 -15.04
C GLY A 255 -6.30 -0.64 -15.90
N ILE A 256 -6.89 -1.69 -15.34
CA ILE A 256 -7.21 -2.91 -16.09
C ILE A 256 -8.53 -2.71 -16.85
N PHE A 257 -9.53 -2.13 -16.18
CA PHE A 257 -10.85 -1.86 -16.75
C PHE A 257 -11.37 -0.51 -16.27
N SER A 258 -12.34 0.07 -16.98
CA SER A 258 -13.16 1.15 -16.43
C SER A 258 -14.22 0.60 -15.49
N TYR A 259 -14.80 1.51 -14.74
CA TYR A 259 -15.91 1.19 -13.87
C TYR A 259 -17.20 0.98 -14.68
N ASP A 260 -17.83 -0.18 -14.50
CA ASP A 260 -19.15 -0.50 -15.06
C ASP A 260 -20.04 -1.00 -13.92
N PRO A 261 -21.13 -0.28 -13.58
CA PRO A 261 -22.05 -0.71 -12.54
C PRO A 261 -22.69 -2.08 -12.82
N ASP A 262 -22.99 -2.37 -14.08
CA ASP A 262 -23.63 -3.63 -14.47
C ASP A 262 -22.67 -4.82 -14.34
N LEU A 263 -21.38 -4.58 -14.37
CA LEU A 263 -20.36 -5.60 -14.18
C LEU A 263 -20.39 -6.22 -12.79
N VAL A 264 -20.60 -5.42 -11.75
CA VAL A 264 -20.66 -5.90 -10.36
C VAL A 264 -21.78 -6.90 -10.20
N LEU A 265 -22.91 -6.63 -10.85
CA LEU A 265 -24.09 -7.51 -10.81
C LEU A 265 -23.95 -8.74 -11.70
N SER A 266 -23.17 -8.66 -12.78
CA SER A 266 -23.04 -9.75 -13.78
C SER A 266 -21.71 -10.47 -13.75
N LEU A 267 -20.69 -9.98 -13.03
CA LEU A 267 -19.32 -10.49 -13.01
C LEU A 267 -18.67 -10.58 -14.41
N LYS A 268 -19.11 -9.77 -15.35
CA LYS A 268 -18.55 -9.74 -16.71
C LYS A 268 -17.55 -8.61 -16.84
N PRO A 269 -16.26 -8.87 -17.05
CA PRO A 269 -15.28 -7.82 -17.28
C PRO A 269 -15.57 -7.11 -18.61
N VAL A 270 -15.74 -5.80 -18.54
CA VAL A 270 -15.85 -4.94 -19.71
C VAL A 270 -14.57 -4.11 -19.79
N VAL A 271 -13.82 -4.27 -20.85
CA VAL A 271 -12.67 -3.40 -21.13
C VAL A 271 -13.20 -2.05 -21.56
N SER A 272 -12.90 -1.00 -20.82
CA SER A 272 -13.34 0.33 -21.18
C SER A 272 -12.53 0.91 -22.33
N THR A 273 -13.27 1.48 -23.26
CA THR A 273 -12.73 2.39 -24.26
C THR A 273 -12.84 3.86 -23.80
N ASP A 274 -13.50 4.12 -22.68
CA ASP A 274 -13.76 5.48 -22.18
C ASP A 274 -12.65 5.91 -21.20
N PHE A 275 -11.60 6.46 -21.77
CA PHE A 275 -10.43 6.95 -21.05
C PHE A 275 -10.76 8.12 -20.11
N HIS A 276 -11.81 8.90 -20.38
CA HIS A 276 -12.18 10.05 -19.56
C HIS A 276 -12.74 9.66 -18.19
N LEU A 277 -13.56 8.60 -18.11
CA LEU A 277 -14.06 8.09 -16.83
C LEU A 277 -12.91 7.58 -15.96
N TYR A 278 -11.97 6.87 -16.58
CA TYR A 278 -10.79 6.36 -15.92
C TYR A 278 -9.86 7.48 -15.43
N GLU A 279 -9.68 8.52 -16.21
CA GLU A 279 -8.92 9.72 -15.83
C GLU A 279 -9.57 10.48 -14.69
N HIS A 280 -10.88 10.66 -14.73
CA HIS A 280 -11.62 11.37 -13.68
C HIS A 280 -11.57 10.64 -12.34
N ASP A 281 -11.69 9.35 -12.33
CA ASP A 281 -11.61 8.53 -11.10
C ASP A 281 -10.18 8.43 -10.54
N ARG A 282 -9.17 8.71 -11.36
CA ARG A 282 -7.77 8.91 -10.96
C ARG A 282 -7.43 10.38 -10.70
N SER A 283 -8.42 11.23 -10.60
CA SER A 283 -8.32 12.70 -10.66
C SER A 283 -7.33 13.36 -9.70
N TYR A 284 -7.05 12.75 -8.55
CA TYR A 284 -6.00 13.25 -7.66
C TYR A 284 -4.60 13.30 -8.31
N GLY A 285 -4.36 12.50 -9.34
CA GLY A 285 -3.15 12.60 -10.16
C GLY A 285 -3.18 13.80 -11.13
N PHE A 286 -4.35 14.14 -11.70
CA PHE A 286 -4.48 15.20 -12.71
C PHE A 286 -4.37 16.61 -12.14
N GLU A 287 -5.03 16.91 -11.03
CA GLU A 287 -4.91 18.21 -10.38
C GLU A 287 -3.46 18.52 -10.01
N MET A 288 -2.70 17.49 -9.69
CA MET A 288 -1.27 17.63 -9.44
C MET A 288 -0.45 17.78 -10.69
N LEU A 289 -0.82 17.12 -11.78
CA LEU A 289 -0.18 17.32 -13.07
C LEU A 289 -0.20 18.80 -13.46
N ASP A 290 -1.32 19.50 -13.22
CA ASP A 290 -1.42 20.93 -13.48
C ASP A 290 -0.48 21.77 -12.60
N ALA A 291 -0.24 21.36 -11.35
CA ALA A 291 0.78 21.97 -10.51
C ALA A 291 2.19 21.76 -11.05
N TYR A 292 2.47 20.60 -11.66
CA TYR A 292 3.78 20.28 -12.26
C TYR A 292 4.01 20.91 -13.63
N LYS A 293 2.99 21.16 -14.41
CA LYS A 293 3.10 21.95 -15.65
C LYS A 293 3.72 23.33 -15.41
N ARG A 294 3.71 23.80 -14.16
CA ARG A 294 4.33 25.08 -13.75
C ARG A 294 5.80 24.96 -13.35
N LEU A 295 6.34 23.75 -13.26
CA LEU A 295 7.75 23.55 -12.94
C LEU A 295 8.60 23.68 -14.21
N PRO A 296 9.68 24.50 -14.21
CA PRO A 296 10.48 24.77 -15.41
C PRO A 296 11.17 23.52 -16.00
N LEU A 297 11.28 22.43 -15.27
CA LEU A 297 11.84 21.16 -15.70
C LEU A 297 10.85 20.26 -16.46
N ILE A 298 9.54 20.53 -16.39
CA ILE A 298 8.48 19.72 -17.01
C ILE A 298 7.60 20.67 -17.83
N THR A 299 8.22 21.33 -18.80
CA THR A 299 7.54 22.32 -19.64
C THR A 299 6.70 21.70 -20.78
N HIS A 300 6.77 20.39 -20.98
CA HIS A 300 6.07 19.71 -22.05
C HIS A 300 4.90 18.89 -21.52
N GLU A 301 3.66 19.25 -21.91
CA GLU A 301 2.43 18.50 -21.55
C GLU A 301 2.56 17.00 -21.85
N GLY A 302 3.19 16.66 -22.98
CA GLY A 302 3.42 15.29 -23.39
C GLY A 302 4.30 14.47 -22.43
N TYR A 303 5.29 15.09 -21.78
CA TYR A 303 6.17 14.37 -20.85
C TYR A 303 5.45 14.12 -19.49
N ALA A 304 4.70 15.09 -19.02
CA ALA A 304 3.91 14.94 -17.81
C ALA A 304 2.80 13.88 -17.97
N LEU A 305 2.12 13.89 -19.13
CA LEU A 305 1.13 12.88 -19.49
C LEU A 305 1.77 11.48 -19.64
N PHE A 306 2.96 11.40 -20.24
CA PHE A 306 3.75 10.17 -20.34
C PHE A 306 4.08 9.62 -18.94
N LEU A 307 4.62 10.43 -18.04
CA LEU A 307 4.94 10.01 -16.67
C LEU A 307 3.70 9.51 -15.93
N PHE A 308 2.57 10.20 -16.09
CA PHE A 308 1.33 9.81 -15.47
C PHE A 308 0.78 8.49 -16.02
N LYS A 309 0.73 8.35 -17.34
CA LYS A 309 0.25 7.15 -18.01
C LYS A 309 1.10 5.94 -17.64
N PHE A 310 2.41 6.00 -17.85
CA PHE A 310 3.32 4.90 -17.50
C PHE A 310 3.41 4.67 -15.99
N GLY A 311 3.33 5.72 -15.19
CA GLY A 311 3.29 5.61 -13.74
C GLY A 311 2.06 4.84 -13.25
N GLY A 312 0.90 5.11 -13.86
CA GLY A 312 -0.34 4.46 -13.50
C GLY A 312 -0.46 3.02 -13.99
N GLU A 313 0.01 2.74 -15.20
CA GLU A 313 -0.08 1.42 -15.83
C GLU A 313 1.02 0.45 -15.34
N ALA A 314 1.99 0.93 -14.57
CA ALA A 314 3.09 0.10 -14.06
C ALA A 314 2.67 -0.89 -12.96
N TYR A 315 1.46 -0.78 -12.41
CA TYR A 315 1.03 -1.62 -11.29
C TYR A 315 1.03 -3.11 -11.63
N ILE A 316 0.36 -3.51 -12.71
CA ILE A 316 0.25 -4.92 -13.09
C ILE A 316 1.62 -5.53 -13.41
N PRO A 317 2.48 -4.92 -14.23
CA PRO A 317 3.85 -5.39 -14.39
C PRO A 317 4.61 -5.54 -13.07
N MET A 318 4.49 -4.58 -12.15
CA MET A 318 5.17 -4.66 -10.86
C MET A 318 4.59 -5.75 -9.95
N LEU A 319 3.28 -5.97 -9.96
CA LEU A 319 2.65 -7.07 -9.23
C LEU A 319 3.13 -8.42 -9.77
N LEU A 320 3.18 -8.61 -11.08
CA LEU A 320 3.68 -9.83 -11.71
C LEU A 320 5.16 -10.06 -11.38
N LEU A 321 5.98 -9.01 -11.39
CA LEU A 321 7.38 -9.07 -10.96
C LEU A 321 7.49 -9.46 -9.48
N LEU A 322 6.66 -8.92 -8.61
CA LEU A 322 6.62 -9.27 -7.18
C LEU A 322 6.26 -10.74 -6.99
N LEU A 323 5.27 -11.25 -7.73
CA LEU A 323 4.92 -12.68 -7.73
C LEU A 323 6.08 -13.53 -8.24
N GLY A 324 6.73 -13.11 -9.34
CA GLY A 324 7.93 -13.77 -9.87
C GLY A 324 9.09 -13.81 -8.86
N ILE A 325 9.36 -12.70 -8.15
CA ILE A 325 10.35 -12.63 -7.06
C ILE A 325 9.96 -13.58 -5.94
N THR A 326 8.68 -13.68 -5.61
CA THR A 326 8.19 -14.59 -4.56
C THR A 326 8.44 -16.05 -4.95
N VAL A 327 8.09 -16.45 -6.16
CA VAL A 327 8.35 -17.80 -6.69
C VAL A 327 9.86 -18.09 -6.71
N TYR A 328 10.66 -17.15 -7.22
CA TYR A 328 12.12 -17.26 -7.20
C TYR A 328 12.66 -17.47 -5.77
N ALA A 329 12.14 -16.73 -4.80
CA ALA A 329 12.55 -16.84 -3.40
C ALA A 329 12.20 -18.21 -2.81
N ILE A 330 11.05 -18.78 -3.14
CA ILE A 330 10.63 -20.14 -2.74
C ILE A 330 11.59 -21.17 -3.33
N VAL A 331 11.81 -21.14 -4.64
CA VAL A 331 12.68 -22.10 -5.35
C VAL A 331 14.12 -22.05 -4.84
N ARG A 332 14.63 -20.84 -4.59
CA ARG A 332 16.00 -20.62 -4.08
C ARG A 332 16.11 -20.75 -2.56
N LYS A 333 15.00 -21.01 -1.86
CA LYS A 333 14.94 -21.05 -0.38
C LYS A 333 15.50 -19.78 0.27
N ASN A 334 15.28 -18.63 -0.39
CA ASN A 334 15.71 -17.33 0.11
C ASN A 334 14.61 -16.73 1.01
N TRP A 335 14.60 -17.16 2.25
CA TRP A 335 13.56 -16.80 3.22
C TRP A 335 13.45 -15.30 3.48
N PHE A 336 14.56 -14.56 3.45
CA PHE A 336 14.52 -13.10 3.60
C PHE A 336 13.70 -12.47 2.47
N VAL A 337 14.05 -12.79 1.21
CA VAL A 337 13.32 -12.27 0.03
C VAL A 337 11.87 -12.71 0.07
N LEU A 338 11.60 -13.95 0.44
CA LEU A 338 10.23 -14.48 0.56
C LEU A 338 9.40 -13.67 1.54
N PHE A 339 9.88 -13.43 2.77
CA PHE A 339 9.10 -12.71 3.77
C PHE A 339 8.94 -11.23 3.45
N VAL A 340 9.90 -10.60 2.78
CA VAL A 340 9.73 -9.23 2.25
C VAL A 340 8.63 -9.21 1.18
N SER A 341 8.67 -10.14 0.22
CA SER A 341 7.64 -10.23 -0.83
C SER A 341 6.25 -10.51 -0.26
N LEU A 342 6.14 -11.43 0.70
CA LEU A 342 4.87 -11.73 1.39
C LEU A 342 4.33 -10.52 2.16
N ASN A 343 5.21 -9.68 2.72
CA ASN A 343 4.80 -8.45 3.37
C ASN A 343 4.15 -7.47 2.39
N LEU A 344 4.74 -7.31 1.20
CA LEU A 344 4.18 -6.48 0.13
C LEU A 344 2.85 -7.04 -0.38
N ILE A 345 2.76 -8.36 -0.60
CA ILE A 345 1.53 -9.03 -1.04
C ILE A 345 0.42 -8.89 0.02
N ALA A 346 0.74 -9.10 1.30
CA ALA A 346 -0.23 -8.96 2.38
C ALA A 346 -0.79 -7.53 2.48
N ARG A 347 0.07 -6.53 2.25
CA ARG A 347 -0.37 -5.13 2.16
C ARG A 347 -1.35 -4.92 1.01
N GLU A 348 -1.05 -5.43 -0.18
CA GLU A 348 -1.95 -5.33 -1.34
C GLU A 348 -3.27 -6.07 -1.10
N ALA A 349 -3.25 -7.20 -0.40
CA ALA A 349 -4.47 -7.90 0.00
C ALA A 349 -5.34 -7.07 0.97
N VAL A 350 -4.72 -6.34 1.92
CA VAL A 350 -5.47 -5.40 2.78
C VAL A 350 -6.08 -4.29 1.95
N ILE A 351 -5.34 -3.70 1.00
CA ILE A 351 -5.86 -2.65 0.11
C ILE A 351 -7.03 -3.19 -0.71
N PHE A 352 -6.88 -4.36 -1.31
CA PHE A 352 -7.96 -5.01 -2.06
C PHE A 352 -9.24 -5.09 -1.25
N LEU A 353 -9.15 -5.49 0.01
CA LEU A 353 -10.33 -5.64 0.88
C LEU A 353 -10.88 -4.31 1.42
N THR A 354 -10.04 -3.30 1.66
CA THR A 354 -10.43 -2.15 2.48
C THR A 354 -10.38 -0.79 1.76
N ALA A 355 -9.87 -0.73 0.52
CA ALA A 355 -9.79 0.54 -0.19
C ALA A 355 -11.18 1.18 -0.38
N PRO A 356 -11.38 2.43 0.07
CA PRO A 356 -12.70 3.08 -0.04
C PRO A 356 -12.96 3.63 -1.44
N ALA A 357 -11.93 3.80 -2.26
CA ALA A 357 -12.01 4.40 -3.59
C ALA A 357 -10.86 3.98 -4.49
N SER A 358 -10.96 4.26 -5.79
CA SER A 358 -10.01 3.89 -6.82
C SER A 358 -8.81 4.85 -6.92
N PHE A 359 -8.01 4.98 -5.86
CA PHE A 359 -6.85 5.85 -5.85
C PHE A 359 -5.54 5.08 -6.09
N ILE A 360 -4.80 5.43 -7.14
CA ILE A 360 -3.47 4.87 -7.45
C ILE A 360 -2.48 4.98 -6.29
N GLN A 361 -2.67 5.97 -5.42
CA GLN A 361 -1.84 6.17 -4.23
C GLN A 361 -1.77 4.95 -3.29
N TYR A 362 -2.74 4.04 -3.34
CA TYR A 362 -2.74 2.82 -2.53
C TYR A 362 -1.67 1.84 -3.02
N SER A 363 -1.56 1.67 -4.33
CA SER A 363 -0.65 0.72 -4.96
C SER A 363 0.79 1.25 -5.12
N TYR A 364 0.96 2.56 -5.02
CA TYR A 364 2.23 3.23 -5.29
C TYR A 364 3.41 2.68 -4.43
N PRO A 365 3.29 2.49 -3.10
CA PRO A 365 4.41 1.98 -2.31
C PRO A 365 4.87 0.58 -2.72
N MET A 366 3.95 -0.29 -3.16
CA MET A 366 4.30 -1.63 -3.67
C MET A 366 5.10 -1.53 -4.95
N MET A 367 4.65 -0.73 -5.92
CA MET A 367 5.35 -0.54 -7.19
C MET A 367 6.77 -0.02 -6.96
N PHE A 368 6.89 0.99 -6.11
CA PHE A 368 8.15 1.66 -5.79
C PHE A 368 9.16 0.71 -5.14
N VAL A 369 8.73 -0.01 -4.11
CA VAL A 369 9.60 -0.97 -3.41
C VAL A 369 9.96 -2.14 -4.31
N THR A 370 9.01 -2.70 -5.07
CA THR A 370 9.26 -3.85 -5.97
C THR A 370 10.31 -3.53 -7.01
N ALA A 371 10.23 -2.36 -7.66
CA ALA A 371 11.19 -1.96 -8.68
C ALA A 371 12.61 -1.83 -8.13
N VAL A 372 12.76 -1.12 -7.02
CA VAL A 372 14.09 -0.95 -6.41
C VAL A 372 14.62 -2.26 -5.89
N TYR A 373 13.73 -3.09 -5.31
CA TYR A 373 14.11 -4.39 -4.77
C TYR A 373 14.55 -5.37 -5.85
N LEU A 374 13.87 -5.38 -7.00
CA LEU A 374 14.29 -6.16 -8.17
C LEU A 374 15.70 -5.77 -8.63
N LEU A 375 15.98 -4.47 -8.72
CA LEU A 375 17.30 -3.98 -9.12
C LEU A 375 18.37 -4.30 -8.09
N LEU A 376 18.05 -4.24 -6.79
CA LEU A 376 18.97 -4.67 -5.74
C LEU A 376 19.31 -6.16 -5.85
N LEU A 377 18.31 -7.01 -6.08
CA LEU A 377 18.52 -8.45 -6.28
C LEU A 377 19.34 -8.75 -7.55
N PHE A 378 19.06 -8.00 -8.64
CA PHE A 378 19.82 -8.13 -9.88
C PHE A 378 21.29 -7.75 -9.68
N VAL A 379 21.57 -6.60 -9.06
CA VAL A 379 22.95 -6.16 -8.76
C VAL A 379 23.67 -7.15 -7.85
N ASP A 380 22.98 -7.69 -6.87
CA ASP A 380 23.51 -8.73 -5.99
C ASP A 380 23.89 -10.00 -6.78
N HIS A 381 22.98 -10.47 -7.65
CA HIS A 381 23.20 -11.67 -8.46
C HIS A 381 24.41 -11.53 -9.39
N ILE A 382 24.50 -10.44 -10.17
CA ILE A 382 25.66 -10.23 -11.07
C ILE A 382 26.97 -10.04 -10.29
N SER A 383 26.89 -9.57 -9.05
CA SER A 383 28.08 -9.40 -8.21
C SER A 383 28.59 -10.74 -7.68
N GLN A 384 27.69 -11.62 -7.28
CA GLN A 384 28.03 -12.97 -6.83
C GLN A 384 28.63 -13.80 -7.97
N LYS A 385 28.01 -13.76 -9.16
CA LYS A 385 28.51 -14.46 -10.34
C LYS A 385 29.94 -14.03 -10.72
N ALA A 386 30.19 -12.71 -10.73
CA ALA A 386 31.55 -12.20 -11.03
C ALA A 386 32.61 -12.58 -9.98
N SER A 387 32.22 -12.78 -8.73
CA SER A 387 33.13 -13.25 -7.68
C SER A 387 33.42 -14.74 -7.83
N GLN A 388 32.48 -15.56 -8.25
CA GLN A 388 32.66 -16.98 -8.52
C GLN A 388 33.58 -17.22 -9.73
N THR A 389 33.39 -16.48 -10.83
CA THR A 389 34.26 -16.57 -12.03
C THR A 389 35.72 -16.19 -11.74
N LYS A 390 35.95 -15.27 -10.80
CA LYS A 390 37.29 -14.91 -10.36
C LYS A 390 37.95 -15.97 -9.48
N ALA A 391 37.15 -16.72 -8.73
CA ALA A 391 37.62 -17.78 -7.83
C ALA A 391 37.93 -19.10 -8.57
N ASP A 392 37.30 -19.31 -9.72
CA ASP A 392 37.50 -20.52 -10.54
C ASP A 392 37.62 -20.15 -12.04
N PRO A 393 38.81 -19.69 -12.48
CA PRO A 393 39.05 -19.27 -13.85
C PRO A 393 38.92 -20.39 -14.88
N GLU A 394 39.14 -21.65 -14.50
CA GLU A 394 39.10 -22.81 -15.41
C GLU A 394 37.66 -23.24 -15.74
N ALA A 395 36.68 -22.97 -14.90
CA ALA A 395 35.27 -23.25 -15.17
C ALA A 395 34.64 -22.33 -16.23
N SER A 396 35.33 -21.26 -16.64
CA SER A 396 34.82 -20.29 -17.63
C SER A 396 35.25 -20.63 -19.10
N LEU A 397 36.06 -21.67 -19.31
CA LEU A 397 36.58 -22.07 -20.62
C LEU A 397 35.95 -23.38 -21.15
N SER A 398 35.03 -23.97 -20.42
CA SER A 398 34.20 -25.11 -20.81
C SER A 398 32.75 -24.62 -21.12
#